data_07f14627d744a49c4f613588962fd331
#
_entry.id   07f14627d744a49c4f613588962fd331
#
_cell.length_a   1.000
_cell.length_b   1.000
_cell.length_c   1.000
_cell.angle_alpha   90.00
_cell.angle_beta   90.00
_cell.angle_gamma   90.00
#
_symmetry.space_group_name_H-M   'P 1'
#
loop_
_entity.id
_entity.type
_entity.pdbx_description
1 polymer ?
#
loop_
_entity_poly.entity_id
_entity_poly.type
_entity_poly.pdbx_seq_one_letter_code
_entity_poly.pdbx_strand_id
1 'polypeptide(L)'
;PDFGGAETTLELELPANADLAQLDIAVPSLSHFYVSPDRAAQSGLTKVGEAATCNIDVSCRPDSSSESRSVARMIFVENGSAFVCTGTLLNDAQSSSTPYFLSANHCVSTQAAASTVTTDWFYRSATCNTNEVNAGTQRLYGGATLLYAEAATDTAFMRLNAAPPAGIVYAGSYFGAVVAGAGALSIHHPQGDLQKVNESTVRQFDNCTF
;
A
#
# COMPACT_ATOMS: atom_id res chain seq x y z
N PRO A 1 -5.66 -8.49 10.12
CA PRO A 1 -5.18 -7.67 11.24
C PRO A 1 -3.84 -8.18 11.76
N ASP A 2 -3.00 -7.30 12.29
CA ASP A 2 -1.84 -7.67 13.09
C ASP A 2 -2.30 -7.88 14.53
N PHE A 3 -2.14 -9.08 15.05
CA PHE A 3 -2.54 -9.43 16.41
C PHE A 3 -1.44 -9.18 17.45
N GLY A 4 -0.28 -8.69 17.03
CA GLY A 4 0.78 -8.18 17.90
C GLY A 4 1.53 -9.22 18.72
N GLY A 5 1.34 -10.52 18.49
CA GLY A 5 1.96 -11.59 19.26
C GLY A 5 2.10 -12.90 18.49
N ALA A 6 2.78 -13.87 19.11
CA ALA A 6 2.93 -15.24 18.58
C ALA A 6 1.67 -16.10 18.76
N GLU A 7 0.76 -15.66 19.61
CA GLU A 7 -0.50 -16.33 19.91
C GLU A 7 -1.65 -15.34 19.72
N THR A 8 -2.77 -15.82 19.20
CA THR A 8 -4.00 -15.05 19.08
C THR A 8 -5.19 -15.91 19.45
N THR A 9 -6.20 -15.28 20.00
CA THR A 9 -7.48 -15.93 20.36
C THR A 9 -8.58 -15.36 19.46
N LEU A 10 -9.31 -16.25 18.81
CA LEU A 10 -10.55 -15.92 18.10
C LEU A 10 -11.72 -16.10 19.05
N GLU A 11 -12.43 -15.02 19.36
CA GLU A 11 -13.66 -15.04 20.11
C GLU A 11 -14.84 -14.85 19.16
N LEU A 12 -15.84 -15.72 19.29
CA LEU A 12 -17.06 -15.71 18.50
C LEU A 12 -18.25 -15.53 19.43
N GLU A 13 -18.94 -14.41 19.30
CA GLU A 13 -20.19 -14.18 19.98
C GLU A 13 -21.34 -14.68 19.11
N LEU A 14 -22.11 -15.63 19.64
CA LEU A 14 -23.23 -16.26 18.96
C LEU A 14 -24.53 -15.98 19.70
N PRO A 15 -25.68 -15.87 19.01
CA PRO A 15 -26.98 -15.83 19.64
C PRO A 15 -27.20 -17.07 20.53
N ALA A 16 -27.94 -16.91 21.63
CA ALA A 16 -28.16 -17.99 22.58
C ALA A 16 -28.83 -19.27 22.02
N ASN A 17 -29.47 -19.13 20.83
CA ASN A 17 -30.12 -20.21 20.10
C ASN A 17 -29.36 -20.63 18.83
N ALA A 18 -28.10 -20.27 18.70
CA ALA A 18 -27.30 -20.66 17.52
C ALA A 18 -27.10 -22.18 17.49
N ASP A 19 -27.27 -22.75 16.30
CA ASP A 19 -26.97 -24.16 16.05
C ASP A 19 -25.47 -24.32 15.80
N LEU A 20 -24.74 -24.78 16.79
CA LEU A 20 -23.27 -24.98 16.69
C LEU A 20 -22.87 -26.01 15.64
N ALA A 21 -23.79 -26.90 15.22
CA ALA A 21 -23.51 -27.88 14.18
C ALA A 21 -23.43 -27.26 12.76
N GLN A 22 -23.97 -26.07 12.61
CA GLN A 22 -23.91 -25.30 11.33
C GLN A 22 -22.79 -24.25 11.34
N LEU A 23 -22.01 -24.16 12.42
CA LEU A 23 -20.92 -23.22 12.51
C LEU A 23 -19.71 -23.77 11.74
N ASP A 24 -19.34 -23.07 10.68
CA ASP A 24 -18.11 -23.31 9.93
C ASP A 24 -17.15 -22.13 10.11
N ILE A 25 -15.98 -22.41 10.67
CA ILE A 25 -14.93 -21.40 10.90
C ILE A 25 -13.71 -21.82 10.12
N ALA A 26 -13.36 -21.03 9.13
CA ALA A 26 -12.16 -21.25 8.33
C ALA A 26 -11.15 -20.12 8.55
N VAL A 27 -9.91 -20.47 8.86
CA VAL A 27 -8.76 -19.58 8.80
C VAL A 27 -7.90 -20.01 7.60
N PRO A 28 -8.16 -19.51 6.41
CA PRO A 28 -7.55 -20.02 5.18
C PRO A 28 -6.03 -19.78 5.10
N SER A 29 -5.54 -18.76 5.79
CA SER A 29 -4.10 -18.51 5.90
C SER A 29 -3.78 -17.71 7.15
N LEU A 30 -2.59 -17.95 7.70
CA LEU A 30 -1.98 -17.19 8.78
C LEU A 30 -0.57 -16.82 8.36
N SER A 31 -0.23 -15.53 8.37
CA SER A 31 1.12 -15.05 8.12
C SER A 31 1.82 -14.73 9.43
N HIS A 32 2.96 -15.36 9.65
CA HIS A 32 3.83 -15.04 10.77
C HIS A 32 4.91 -14.06 10.32
N PHE A 33 4.85 -12.83 10.83
CA PHE A 33 5.88 -11.84 10.59
C PHE A 33 7.05 -12.07 11.55
N TYR A 34 8.25 -12.25 11.02
CA TYR A 34 9.49 -12.28 11.84
C TYR A 34 9.79 -10.91 12.43
N VAL A 35 9.37 -9.86 11.72
CA VAL A 35 9.43 -8.48 12.16
C VAL A 35 8.07 -7.86 11.89
N SER A 36 7.39 -7.39 12.95
CA SER A 36 6.13 -6.68 12.77
C SER A 36 6.38 -5.40 11.98
N PRO A 37 5.64 -5.15 10.89
CA PRO A 37 5.73 -3.88 10.16
C PRO A 37 5.49 -2.65 11.04
N ASP A 38 4.73 -2.82 12.12
CA ASP A 38 4.36 -1.74 13.05
C ASP A 38 5.37 -1.55 14.18
N ARG A 39 6.06 -2.61 14.58
CA ARG A 39 7.03 -2.61 15.67
C ARG A 39 8.47 -2.49 15.19
N ALA A 40 8.70 -2.57 13.90
CA ALA A 40 10.02 -2.39 13.32
C ALA A 40 10.66 -1.08 13.80
N ALA A 41 9.88 0.01 13.93
CA ALA A 41 10.34 1.28 14.46
C ALA A 41 10.77 1.22 15.94
N GLN A 42 10.24 0.28 16.76
CA GLN A 42 10.51 0.20 18.19
C GLN A 42 11.61 -0.78 18.58
N SER A 43 11.96 -1.73 17.70
CA SER A 43 12.88 -2.84 18.01
C SER A 43 14.29 -2.69 17.47
N GLY A 44 14.63 -1.56 16.84
CA GLY A 44 15.94 -1.35 16.21
C GLY A 44 16.20 -2.26 14.97
N LEU A 45 15.23 -3.07 14.61
CA LEU A 45 15.23 -3.92 13.38
C LEU A 45 14.43 -3.22 12.27
N THR A 46 14.55 -1.91 12.19
CA THR A 46 13.70 -1.05 11.36
C THR A 46 14.09 -1.12 9.90
N LYS A 47 13.11 -1.37 9.04
CA LYS A 47 13.18 -0.94 7.63
C LYS A 47 12.98 0.58 7.47
N VAL A 48 12.76 1.31 8.56
CA VAL A 48 12.72 2.77 8.57
C VAL A 48 14.14 3.31 8.50
N GLY A 49 14.43 4.06 7.45
CA GLY A 49 15.77 4.60 7.19
C GLY A 49 16.64 3.73 6.27
N GLU A 50 16.11 2.63 5.69
CA GLU A 50 16.82 1.80 4.71
C GLU A 50 16.77 2.35 3.29
N ALA A 51 15.96 3.39 3.04
CA ALA A 51 15.88 4.01 1.74
C ALA A 51 17.24 4.62 1.33
N ALA A 52 17.66 4.39 0.10
CA ALA A 52 18.88 4.98 -0.44
C ALA A 52 18.82 6.52 -0.37
N THR A 53 19.98 7.17 -0.25
CA THR A 53 20.13 8.61 -0.03
C THR A 53 19.54 9.51 -1.13
N CYS A 54 19.21 8.95 -2.29
CA CYS A 54 18.49 9.67 -3.35
C CYS A 54 16.99 9.83 -3.08
N ASN A 55 16.45 9.14 -2.07
CA ASN A 55 15.05 9.23 -1.67
C ASN A 55 14.90 10.28 -0.57
N ILE A 56 14.12 11.31 -0.86
CA ILE A 56 13.87 12.43 0.03
C ILE A 56 12.61 12.12 0.86
N ASP A 57 12.61 12.39 2.16
CA ASP A 57 11.39 12.33 2.95
C ASP A 57 10.31 13.22 2.34
N VAL A 58 9.12 12.67 2.14
CA VAL A 58 7.98 13.45 1.65
C VAL A 58 7.63 14.61 2.59
N SER A 59 7.93 14.47 3.89
CA SER A 59 7.76 15.55 4.89
C SER A 59 8.71 16.73 4.70
N CYS A 60 9.78 16.57 3.91
CA CYS A 60 10.66 17.66 3.47
C CYS A 60 10.14 18.42 2.24
N ARG A 61 9.07 17.93 1.61
CA ARG A 61 8.52 18.44 0.35
C ARG A 61 7.05 18.82 0.51
N PRO A 62 6.76 19.98 1.14
CA PRO A 62 5.38 20.44 1.36
C PRO A 62 4.62 20.69 0.05
N ASP A 63 5.32 20.96 -1.04
CA ASP A 63 4.79 21.08 -2.41
C ASP A 63 4.20 19.77 -2.95
N SER A 64 4.65 18.61 -2.47
CA SER A 64 4.13 17.27 -2.83
C SER A 64 3.09 16.75 -1.84
N SER A 65 2.62 17.59 -0.91
CA SER A 65 1.74 17.15 0.19
C SER A 65 0.36 16.70 -0.28
N SER A 66 -0.13 17.20 -1.40
CA SER A 66 -1.41 16.80 -2.00
C SER A 66 -1.29 15.41 -2.61
N GLU A 67 -0.33 15.22 -3.50
CA GLU A 67 -0.08 13.99 -4.24
C GLU A 67 0.28 12.84 -3.29
N SER A 68 1.04 13.12 -2.24
CA SER A 68 1.44 12.13 -1.24
C SER A 68 0.27 11.47 -0.52
N ARG A 69 -0.88 12.15 -0.46
CA ARG A 69 -2.10 11.62 0.17
C ARG A 69 -2.86 10.62 -0.70
N SER A 70 -2.48 10.45 -1.96
CA SER A 70 -3.04 9.41 -2.83
C SER A 70 -2.24 8.10 -2.77
N VAL A 71 -1.06 8.11 -2.17
CA VAL A 71 -0.12 7.00 -2.17
C VAL A 71 -0.12 6.29 -0.82
N ALA A 72 -0.22 4.97 -0.83
CA ALA A 72 -0.18 4.14 0.36
C ALA A 72 0.89 3.06 0.28
N ARG A 73 1.48 2.71 1.43
CA ARG A 73 2.20 1.47 1.59
C ARG A 73 1.20 0.32 1.57
N MET A 74 1.49 -0.71 0.82
CA MET A 74 0.65 -1.88 0.66
C MET A 74 1.36 -3.11 1.23
N ILE A 75 0.66 -3.90 2.04
CA ILE A 75 1.11 -5.18 2.57
C ILE A 75 0.13 -6.24 2.08
N PHE A 76 0.63 -7.35 1.57
CA PHE A 76 -0.20 -8.45 1.08
C PHE A 76 0.51 -9.78 1.30
N VAL A 77 -0.24 -10.87 1.16
CA VAL A 77 0.27 -12.24 1.31
C VAL A 77 0.13 -12.98 -0.01
N GLU A 78 1.21 -13.56 -0.46
CA GLU A 78 1.25 -14.44 -1.63
C GLU A 78 2.09 -15.69 -1.32
N ASN A 79 1.56 -16.86 -1.67
CA ASN A 79 2.22 -18.15 -1.42
C ASN A 79 2.70 -18.33 0.04
N GLY A 80 1.91 -17.83 1.01
CA GLY A 80 2.22 -17.94 2.43
C GLY A 80 3.27 -16.95 2.96
N SER A 81 3.82 -16.09 2.11
CA SER A 81 4.77 -15.03 2.48
C SER A 81 4.12 -13.65 2.41
N ALA A 82 4.52 -12.76 3.30
CA ALA A 82 4.07 -11.37 3.30
C ALA A 82 5.08 -10.49 2.54
N PHE A 83 4.54 -9.61 1.71
CA PHE A 83 5.30 -8.67 0.89
C PHE A 83 4.83 -7.24 1.10
N VAL A 84 5.68 -6.30 0.73
CA VAL A 84 5.41 -4.87 0.84
C VAL A 84 5.62 -4.23 -0.52
N CYS A 85 4.65 -3.41 -0.94
CA CYS A 85 4.72 -2.62 -2.17
C CYS A 85 4.12 -1.22 -1.93
N THR A 86 4.05 -0.45 -3.00
CA THR A 86 3.37 0.84 -3.04
C THR A 86 2.18 0.76 -3.98
N GLY A 87 1.10 1.45 -3.64
CA GLY A 87 0.00 1.65 -4.57
C GLY A 87 -0.55 3.06 -4.49
N THR A 88 -1.28 3.46 -5.52
CA THR A 88 -1.84 4.79 -5.68
C THR A 88 -3.34 4.73 -5.89
N LEU A 89 -4.08 5.54 -5.12
CA LEU A 89 -5.53 5.70 -5.27
C LEU A 89 -5.81 6.62 -6.46
N LEU A 90 -6.61 6.14 -7.40
CA LEU A 90 -6.93 6.86 -8.62
C LEU A 90 -8.36 7.40 -8.63
N ASN A 91 -8.50 8.60 -9.18
CA ASN A 91 -9.80 9.16 -9.52
C ASN A 91 -10.32 8.55 -10.83
N ASP A 92 -11.62 8.46 -10.96
CA ASP A 92 -12.28 8.10 -12.21
C ASP A 92 -12.84 9.33 -12.94
N ALA A 93 -13.31 9.12 -14.18
CA ALA A 93 -13.83 10.20 -15.01
C ALA A 93 -15.10 10.87 -14.44
N GLN A 94 -15.81 10.19 -13.56
CA GLN A 94 -17.02 10.71 -12.90
C GLN A 94 -16.73 11.31 -11.53
N SER A 95 -15.49 11.22 -11.02
CA SER A 95 -15.14 11.59 -9.64
C SER A 95 -16.05 10.93 -8.62
N SER A 96 -16.31 9.63 -8.82
CA SER A 96 -17.29 8.85 -8.04
C SER A 96 -16.81 8.51 -6.63
N SER A 97 -15.54 8.80 -6.31
CA SER A 97 -14.87 8.35 -5.08
C SER A 97 -14.80 6.82 -4.94
N THR A 98 -14.97 6.08 -6.03
CA THR A 98 -14.70 4.64 -6.05
C THR A 98 -13.21 4.42 -5.79
N PRO A 99 -12.83 3.59 -4.80
CA PRO A 99 -11.44 3.48 -4.37
C PRO A 99 -10.61 2.59 -5.32
N TYR A 100 -10.45 3.04 -6.55
CA TYR A 100 -9.56 2.39 -7.50
C TYR A 100 -8.10 2.55 -7.07
N PHE A 101 -7.37 1.45 -7.11
CA PHE A 101 -6.02 1.38 -6.56
C PHE A 101 -5.08 0.70 -7.56
N LEU A 102 -4.05 1.42 -7.97
CA LEU A 102 -3.08 0.98 -8.96
C LEU A 102 -1.79 0.56 -8.26
N SER A 103 -1.27 -0.59 -8.65
CA SER A 103 0.04 -1.09 -8.26
C SER A 103 0.67 -1.91 -9.40
N ALA A 104 1.68 -2.70 -9.11
CA ALA A 104 2.39 -3.51 -10.07
C ALA A 104 1.90 -4.97 -10.08
N ASN A 105 1.93 -5.63 -11.25
CA ASN A 105 1.59 -7.04 -11.37
C ASN A 105 2.53 -7.96 -10.59
N HIS A 106 3.83 -7.61 -10.52
CA HIS A 106 4.78 -8.37 -9.72
C HIS A 106 4.50 -8.30 -8.21
N CYS A 107 3.69 -7.32 -7.75
CA CYS A 107 3.20 -7.25 -6.38
C CYS A 107 1.91 -8.08 -6.23
N VAL A 108 0.89 -7.82 -7.02
CA VAL A 108 -0.41 -8.50 -6.93
C VAL A 108 -0.87 -8.93 -8.31
N SER A 109 -0.76 -10.23 -8.58
CA SER A 109 -1.19 -10.83 -9.85
C SER A 109 -2.45 -11.69 -9.74
N THR A 110 -2.91 -11.98 -8.52
CA THR A 110 -4.03 -12.88 -8.27
C THR A 110 -5.08 -12.26 -7.34
N GLN A 111 -6.33 -12.71 -7.46
CA GLN A 111 -7.37 -12.31 -6.52
C GLN A 111 -7.08 -12.81 -5.10
N ALA A 112 -6.41 -13.95 -4.94
CA ALA A 112 -6.03 -14.46 -3.63
C ALA A 112 -5.10 -13.47 -2.91
N ALA A 113 -4.06 -12.97 -3.58
CA ALA A 113 -3.17 -11.93 -3.05
C ALA A 113 -3.92 -10.61 -2.80
N ALA A 114 -4.75 -10.15 -3.77
CA ALA A 114 -5.55 -8.94 -3.65
C ALA A 114 -6.48 -8.96 -2.42
N SER A 115 -7.07 -10.12 -2.10
CA SER A 115 -7.97 -10.27 -0.95
C SER A 115 -7.27 -10.08 0.40
N THR A 116 -5.93 -10.17 0.43
CA THR A 116 -5.14 -9.99 1.66
C THR A 116 -4.57 -8.58 1.81
N VAL A 117 -4.75 -7.71 0.82
CA VAL A 117 -4.18 -6.36 0.81
C VAL A 117 -4.62 -5.56 2.04
N THR A 118 -3.63 -4.99 2.68
CA THR A 118 -3.76 -4.01 3.76
C THR A 118 -3.00 -2.77 3.34
N THR A 119 -3.56 -1.58 3.52
CA THR A 119 -2.92 -0.34 3.11
C THR A 119 -2.65 0.58 4.30
N ASP A 120 -1.44 1.16 4.36
CA ASP A 120 -1.08 2.17 5.34
C ASP A 120 -1.06 3.55 4.68
N TRP A 121 -1.92 4.41 5.16
CA TRP A 121 -2.10 5.79 4.71
C TRP A 121 -1.38 6.76 5.63
N PHE A 122 -0.82 7.84 5.07
CA PHE A 122 -0.03 8.84 5.81
C PHE A 122 1.18 8.23 6.54
N TYR A 123 1.66 7.08 6.09
CA TYR A 123 2.83 6.41 6.64
C TYR A 123 4.11 7.10 6.17
N ARG A 124 4.43 8.18 6.83
CA ARG A 124 5.53 9.09 6.52
C ARG A 124 6.23 9.55 7.80
N SER A 125 7.38 10.22 7.65
CA SER A 125 8.06 10.85 8.79
C SER A 125 7.17 11.92 9.42
N ALA A 126 7.18 12.01 10.74
CA ALA A 126 6.46 13.04 11.50
C ALA A 126 6.95 14.44 11.13
N THR A 127 8.26 14.58 10.96
CA THR A 127 8.94 15.78 10.48
C THR A 127 10.04 15.41 9.50
N CYS A 128 10.53 16.39 8.73
CA CYS A 128 11.56 16.19 7.72
C CYS A 128 12.82 15.53 8.31
N ASN A 129 13.31 14.47 7.66
CA ASN A 129 14.51 13.71 8.02
C ASN A 129 14.46 13.07 9.43
N THR A 130 13.29 12.66 9.89
CA THR A 130 13.16 11.86 11.11
C THR A 130 12.68 10.45 10.80
N ASN A 131 13.07 9.49 11.64
CA ASN A 131 12.55 8.12 11.59
C ASN A 131 11.29 7.94 12.47
N GLU A 132 10.77 9.02 13.02
CA GLU A 132 9.53 9.01 13.77
C GLU A 132 8.34 8.92 12.83
N VAL A 133 7.47 7.96 13.07
CA VAL A 133 6.26 7.75 12.25
C VAL A 133 5.24 8.83 12.57
N ASN A 134 4.64 9.40 11.54
CA ASN A 134 3.52 10.35 11.69
C ASN A 134 2.39 9.71 12.51
N ALA A 135 1.99 10.38 13.59
CA ALA A 135 0.91 9.92 14.46
C ALA A 135 -0.46 9.82 13.76
N GLY A 136 -0.62 10.50 12.61
CA GLY A 136 -1.81 10.40 11.75
C GLY A 136 -1.83 9.19 10.82
N THR A 137 -0.87 8.28 10.92
CA THR A 137 -0.84 7.04 10.12
C THR A 137 -2.08 6.19 10.40
N GLN A 138 -2.75 5.75 9.34
CA GLN A 138 -3.97 4.94 9.42
C GLN A 138 -3.82 3.70 8.57
N ARG A 139 -4.15 2.54 9.17
CA ARG A 139 -4.18 1.27 8.47
C ARG A 139 -5.60 0.90 8.07
N LEU A 140 -5.77 0.53 6.81
CA LEU A 140 -7.03 0.05 6.26
C LEU A 140 -6.91 -1.45 5.94
N TYR A 141 -7.80 -2.21 6.51
CA TYR A 141 -7.99 -3.63 6.26
C TYR A 141 -9.17 -3.85 5.30
N GLY A 142 -9.30 -5.06 4.78
CA GLY A 142 -10.47 -5.47 3.99
C GLY A 142 -10.11 -6.05 2.63
N GLY A 143 -8.84 -5.99 2.25
CA GLY A 143 -8.42 -6.49 0.95
C GLY A 143 -8.88 -5.62 -0.21
N ALA A 144 -8.69 -6.15 -1.41
CA ALA A 144 -9.10 -5.54 -2.64
C ALA A 144 -9.73 -6.58 -3.60
N THR A 145 -10.55 -6.09 -4.51
CA THR A 145 -11.00 -6.84 -5.68
C THR A 145 -10.05 -6.55 -6.83
N LEU A 146 -9.41 -7.57 -7.37
CA LEU A 146 -8.56 -7.45 -8.55
C LEU A 146 -9.43 -7.25 -9.78
N LEU A 147 -9.25 -6.14 -10.48
CA LEU A 147 -10.01 -5.80 -11.68
C LEU A 147 -9.23 -6.12 -12.96
N TYR A 148 -7.92 -5.95 -12.92
CA TYR A 148 -7.03 -6.19 -14.05
C TYR A 148 -5.62 -6.47 -13.55
N ALA A 149 -4.93 -7.43 -14.17
CA ALA A 149 -3.52 -7.71 -13.94
C ALA A 149 -2.87 -8.11 -15.27
N GLU A 150 -1.73 -7.49 -15.60
CA GLU A 150 -1.02 -7.73 -16.85
C GLU A 150 0.48 -7.73 -16.63
N ALA A 151 1.12 -8.85 -16.91
CA ALA A 151 2.55 -9.03 -16.71
C ALA A 151 3.38 -8.20 -17.73
N ALA A 152 2.92 -8.10 -18.98
CA ALA A 152 3.66 -7.39 -20.03
C ALA A 152 3.77 -5.87 -19.78
N THR A 153 2.90 -5.29 -18.97
CA THR A 153 2.94 -3.89 -18.56
C THR A 153 3.22 -3.71 -17.07
N ASP A 154 3.47 -4.81 -16.38
CA ASP A 154 3.62 -4.87 -14.91
C ASP A 154 2.52 -4.10 -14.17
N THR A 155 1.29 -4.25 -14.59
CA THR A 155 0.14 -3.49 -14.07
C THR A 155 -0.77 -4.36 -13.23
N ALA A 156 -1.11 -3.92 -12.02
CA ALA A 156 -2.22 -4.43 -11.21
C ALA A 156 -3.19 -3.31 -10.89
N PHE A 157 -4.44 -3.45 -11.34
CA PHE A 157 -5.52 -2.51 -11.08
C PHE A 157 -6.59 -3.16 -10.22
N MET A 158 -6.88 -2.55 -9.09
CA MET A 158 -7.73 -3.09 -8.05
C MET A 158 -8.77 -2.07 -7.63
N ARG A 159 -9.75 -2.53 -6.88
CA ARG A 159 -10.65 -1.70 -6.08
C ARG A 159 -10.54 -2.14 -4.62
N LEU A 160 -10.20 -1.22 -3.73
CA LEU A 160 -10.21 -1.50 -2.30
C LEU A 160 -11.64 -1.84 -1.85
N ASN A 161 -11.79 -2.83 -0.97
CA ASN A 161 -13.10 -3.27 -0.49
C ASN A 161 -13.64 -2.38 0.64
N ALA A 162 -12.76 -1.63 1.29
CA ALA A 162 -13.12 -0.67 2.33
C ALA A 162 -12.87 0.76 1.85
N ALA A 163 -13.61 1.71 2.40
CA ALA A 163 -13.43 3.14 2.09
C ALA A 163 -12.10 3.64 2.65
N PRO A 164 -11.29 4.35 1.86
CA PRO A 164 -10.06 4.98 2.34
C PRO A 164 -10.34 5.99 3.47
N PRO A 165 -9.35 6.27 4.33
CA PRO A 165 -9.53 7.18 5.45
C PRO A 165 -9.77 8.62 5.01
N ALA A 166 -10.31 9.44 5.92
CA ALA A 166 -10.51 10.86 5.67
C ALA A 166 -9.18 11.58 5.40
N GLY A 167 -9.21 12.57 4.52
CA GLY A 167 -8.04 13.39 4.17
C GLY A 167 -7.15 12.84 3.05
N ILE A 168 -7.48 11.67 2.50
CA ILE A 168 -6.80 11.16 1.29
C ILE A 168 -7.18 12.00 0.05
N VAL A 169 -6.42 11.82 -0.99
CA VAL A 169 -6.66 12.41 -2.32
C VAL A 169 -6.72 11.29 -3.35
N TYR A 170 -7.57 11.43 -4.34
CA TYR A 170 -7.60 10.56 -5.51
C TYR A 170 -6.73 11.20 -6.60
N ALA A 171 -5.67 10.51 -7.02
CA ALA A 171 -4.77 11.01 -8.06
C ALA A 171 -5.48 11.08 -9.40
N GLY A 172 -5.26 12.15 -10.12
CA GLY A 172 -5.70 12.28 -11.50
C GLY A 172 -4.83 11.45 -12.45
N SER A 173 -5.33 11.25 -13.67
CA SER A 173 -4.60 10.59 -14.76
C SER A 173 -4.29 11.60 -15.86
N TYR A 174 -3.07 11.53 -16.40
CA TYR A 174 -2.65 12.34 -17.55
C TYR A 174 -2.44 11.44 -18.77
N PHE A 175 -3.18 11.72 -19.84
CA PHE A 175 -3.16 10.95 -21.07
C PHE A 175 -2.48 11.73 -22.24
N GLY A 176 -1.88 12.86 -21.96
CA GLY A 176 -1.16 13.64 -22.95
C GLY A 176 0.21 13.04 -23.26
N ALA A 177 0.83 13.55 -24.33
CA ALA A 177 2.18 13.15 -24.70
C ALA A 177 3.18 13.62 -23.63
N VAL A 178 3.99 12.69 -23.17
CA VAL A 178 5.17 13.00 -22.34
C VAL A 178 6.36 13.15 -23.28
N VAL A 179 7.23 14.15 -23.05
CA VAL A 179 8.38 14.44 -23.88
C VAL A 179 9.69 14.20 -23.12
N ALA A 180 10.76 13.90 -23.85
CA ALA A 180 12.09 13.87 -23.25
C ALA A 180 12.43 15.24 -22.64
N GLY A 181 13.04 15.24 -21.46
CA GLY A 181 13.30 16.45 -20.68
C GLY A 181 12.16 16.85 -19.72
N ALA A 182 10.99 16.23 -19.80
CA ALA A 182 9.92 16.47 -18.83
C ALA A 182 10.35 16.03 -17.42
N GLY A 183 10.08 16.86 -16.43
CA GLY A 183 10.24 16.50 -15.02
C GLY A 183 9.20 15.45 -14.59
N ALA A 184 9.62 14.52 -13.75
CA ALA A 184 8.76 13.53 -13.14
C ALA A 184 9.02 13.44 -11.64
N LEU A 185 7.95 13.25 -10.87
CA LEU A 185 8.00 13.05 -9.42
C LEU A 185 7.44 11.67 -9.12
N SER A 186 8.20 10.88 -8.38
CA SER A 186 7.77 9.58 -7.88
C SER A 186 7.57 9.65 -6.37
N ILE A 187 6.41 9.17 -5.89
CA ILE A 187 6.12 9.05 -4.46
C ILE A 187 5.90 7.58 -4.16
N HIS A 188 6.64 7.02 -3.21
CA HIS A 188 6.66 5.58 -2.96
C HIS A 188 7.16 5.23 -1.55
N HIS A 189 7.11 3.95 -1.24
CA HIS A 189 7.59 3.36 0.00
C HIS A 189 8.75 2.40 -0.30
N PRO A 190 9.99 2.90 -0.54
CA PRO A 190 11.12 2.07 -0.93
C PRO A 190 11.42 1.07 0.18
N GLN A 191 11.50 -0.22 -0.16
CA GLN A 191 11.73 -1.32 0.79
C GLN A 191 10.70 -1.39 1.96
N GLY A 192 9.54 -0.75 1.81
CA GLY A 192 8.54 -0.63 2.86
C GLY A 192 8.82 0.47 3.89
N ASP A 193 9.80 1.32 3.63
CA ASP A 193 10.17 2.49 4.45
C ASP A 193 9.04 3.53 4.48
N LEU A 194 9.21 4.53 5.32
CA LEU A 194 8.38 5.74 5.35
C LEU A 194 8.33 6.38 3.96
N GLN A 195 7.22 7.01 3.65
CA GLN A 195 6.97 7.58 2.33
C GLN A 195 8.07 8.54 1.89
N LYS A 196 8.59 8.31 0.71
CA LYS A 196 9.65 9.08 0.09
C LYS A 196 9.20 9.67 -1.24
N VAL A 197 9.91 10.68 -1.65
CA VAL A 197 9.78 11.32 -2.95
C VAL A 197 11.12 11.29 -3.68
N ASN A 198 11.06 11.07 -5.00
CA ASN A 198 12.22 11.13 -5.88
C ASN A 198 11.90 11.98 -7.10
N GLU A 199 12.80 12.90 -7.43
CA GLU A 199 12.72 13.72 -8.63
C GLU A 199 13.54 13.10 -9.75
N SER A 200 12.97 13.07 -10.93
CA SER A 200 13.60 12.51 -12.11
C SER A 200 13.26 13.32 -13.36
N THR A 201 13.90 12.99 -14.45
CA THR A 201 13.65 13.59 -15.77
C THR A 201 13.51 12.48 -16.79
N VAL A 202 12.48 12.55 -17.61
CA VAL A 202 12.28 11.63 -18.72
C VAL A 202 13.44 11.76 -19.70
N ARG A 203 14.23 10.72 -19.85
CA ARG A 203 15.39 10.74 -20.75
C ARG A 203 15.04 10.28 -22.15
N GLN A 204 14.36 9.14 -22.27
CA GLN A 204 13.99 8.53 -23.55
C GLN A 204 12.76 7.62 -23.35
N PHE A 205 12.19 7.23 -24.48
CA PHE A 205 11.15 6.21 -24.54
C PHE A 205 11.75 4.96 -25.19
N ASP A 206 11.56 3.83 -24.54
CA ASP A 206 11.99 2.52 -25.03
C ASP A 206 10.80 1.56 -25.07
N ASN A 207 10.91 0.56 -25.95
CA ASN A 207 10.00 -0.59 -25.89
C ASN A 207 10.48 -1.51 -24.77
N CYS A 208 9.69 -1.64 -23.71
CA CYS A 208 9.96 -2.65 -22.69
C CYS A 208 9.75 -4.04 -23.28
N THR A 209 10.82 -4.82 -23.36
CA THR A 209 10.73 -6.27 -23.53
C THR A 209 11.02 -6.87 -22.17
N PHE A 210 10.02 -7.51 -21.57
CA PHE A 210 10.14 -8.27 -20.33
C PHE A 210 10.40 -9.74 -20.62
#